data_137588409b50e32cd0b9f9f1eab9b212
#
_entry.id   137588409b50e32cd0b9f9f1eab9b212
#
_cell.length_a   1.000
_cell.length_b   1.000
_cell.length_c   1.000
_cell.angle_alpha   90.00
_cell.angle_beta   90.00
_cell.angle_gamma   90.00
#
_symmetry.space_group_name_H-M   'P 1'
#
loop_
_entity.id
_entity.type
_entity.pdbx_description
1 polymer ?
#
loop_
_entity_poly.entity_id
_entity_poly.type
_entity_poly.pdbx_seq_one_letter_code
_entity_poly.pdbx_strand_id
1 'polypeptide(L)'
;GIELREQPSAGSMENLKRLLDEKDDTEVALVQSGTANGVNVETLFSLGYLYYEPLWVFYRGGRELDRLTQLKGSRIAVGAEGSGTRKLALQLLEANGVGDKSAALLPLGGLTAVEALQGSKADAVFLFGSGRSSAVWSLLYAEGVRLMSLSHAEAYARLFPHLARLTLPQGAIDMTRNIPHRDVTLVSPMATLVAHESTHPALVQLLLQAAQEVHSEAGIFQRPGEFPRGGQADFPLSPDAERFYKSGKPFLQR
;
A
#
# COMPACT_ATOMS: atom_id res chain seq x y z
N GLY A 1 -21.32 20.01 -15.32
CA GLY A 1 -21.12 19.06 -14.23
C GLY A 1 -19.73 18.46 -14.32
N ILE A 2 -19.25 17.87 -13.25
CA ILE A 2 -17.98 17.13 -13.23
C ILE A 2 -18.32 15.67 -13.59
N GLU A 3 -17.57 15.09 -14.51
CA GLU A 3 -17.65 13.67 -14.88
C GLU A 3 -16.41 12.96 -14.31
N LEU A 4 -16.61 11.89 -13.54
CA LEU A 4 -15.53 11.02 -13.08
C LEU A 4 -15.42 9.84 -14.04
N ARG A 5 -14.23 9.67 -14.66
CA ARG A 5 -13.91 8.52 -15.50
C ARG A 5 -12.86 7.67 -14.80
N GLU A 6 -13.24 6.47 -14.41
CA GLU A 6 -12.33 5.52 -13.79
C GLU A 6 -11.55 4.74 -14.87
N GLN A 7 -10.23 4.75 -14.75
CA GLN A 7 -9.31 4.02 -15.63
C GLN A 7 -8.57 2.94 -14.84
N PRO A 8 -8.84 1.65 -15.07
CA PRO A 8 -8.11 0.56 -14.45
C PRO A 8 -6.62 0.57 -14.83
N SER A 9 -5.76 0.15 -13.89
CA SER A 9 -4.32 0.06 -14.11
C SER A 9 -3.71 -1.13 -13.37
N ALA A 10 -2.45 -1.47 -13.68
CA ALA A 10 -1.68 -2.47 -12.95
C ALA A 10 -1.22 -1.99 -11.56
N GLY A 11 -1.44 -0.71 -11.21
CA GLY A 11 -1.13 -0.12 -9.91
C GLY A 11 -0.24 1.12 -9.98
N SER A 12 0.37 1.46 -8.86
CA SER A 12 1.01 2.77 -8.63
C SER A 12 2.06 3.18 -9.65
N MET A 13 2.85 2.26 -10.18
CA MET A 13 3.86 2.60 -11.17
C MET A 13 3.25 2.98 -12.53
N GLU A 14 2.18 2.28 -12.94
CA GLU A 14 1.44 2.64 -14.14
C GLU A 14 0.67 3.95 -13.94
N ASN A 15 0.03 4.14 -12.78
CA ASN A 15 -0.63 5.38 -12.42
C ASN A 15 0.31 6.57 -12.50
N LEU A 16 1.51 6.43 -11.92
CA LEU A 16 2.53 7.48 -11.97
C LEU A 16 2.98 7.78 -13.40
N LYS A 17 3.17 6.74 -14.23
CA LYS A 17 3.52 6.91 -15.63
C LYS A 17 2.43 7.67 -16.40
N ARG A 18 1.16 7.36 -16.17
CA ARG A 18 0.02 8.06 -16.82
C ARG A 18 -0.04 9.52 -16.39
N LEU A 19 0.10 9.82 -15.10
CA LEU A 19 0.14 11.19 -14.59
C LEU A 19 1.29 12.03 -15.18
N LEU A 20 2.38 11.40 -15.58
CA LEU A 20 3.57 12.07 -16.16
C LEU A 20 3.55 12.12 -17.69
N ASP A 21 2.62 11.42 -18.35
CA ASP A 21 2.50 11.42 -19.79
C ASP A 21 1.55 12.55 -20.23
N GLU A 22 2.08 13.60 -20.85
CA GLU A 22 1.30 14.73 -21.36
C GLU A 22 0.20 14.34 -22.39
N LYS A 23 0.24 13.12 -22.91
CA LYS A 23 -0.75 12.58 -23.86
C LYS A 23 -1.86 11.79 -23.18
N ASP A 24 -1.69 11.44 -21.92
CA ASP A 24 -2.69 10.73 -21.12
C ASP A 24 -3.59 11.78 -20.43
N ASP A 25 -4.88 11.54 -20.36
CA ASP A 25 -5.85 12.44 -19.76
C ASP A 25 -6.08 12.18 -18.25
N THR A 26 -5.20 11.40 -17.61
CA THR A 26 -5.24 11.12 -16.18
C THR A 26 -4.85 12.35 -15.37
N GLU A 27 -5.80 12.96 -14.66
CA GLU A 27 -5.55 14.15 -13.83
C GLU A 27 -5.23 13.79 -12.38
N VAL A 28 -5.73 12.65 -11.89
CA VAL A 28 -5.63 12.24 -10.49
C VAL A 28 -5.44 10.73 -10.40
N ALA A 29 -4.59 10.27 -9.50
CA ALA A 29 -4.41 8.84 -9.29
C ALA A 29 -4.04 8.48 -7.83
N LEU A 30 -4.24 7.23 -7.48
CA LEU A 30 -3.73 6.65 -6.24
C LEU A 30 -2.33 6.10 -6.45
N VAL A 31 -1.39 6.53 -5.61
CA VAL A 31 0.01 6.10 -5.67
C VAL A 31 0.47 5.68 -4.28
N GLN A 32 1.04 4.49 -4.17
CA GLN A 32 1.66 4.03 -2.93
C GLN A 32 2.88 4.89 -2.58
N SER A 33 3.00 5.35 -1.34
CA SER A 33 4.20 6.04 -0.88
C SER A 33 5.44 5.15 -1.04
N GLY A 34 6.57 5.77 -1.43
CA GLY A 34 7.83 5.08 -1.75
C GLY A 34 7.95 4.61 -3.21
N THR A 35 6.89 4.66 -4.01
CA THR A 35 6.95 4.22 -5.42
C THR A 35 7.49 5.30 -6.36
N ALA A 36 7.46 6.56 -5.99
CA ALA A 36 8.02 7.65 -6.81
C ALA A 36 9.54 7.83 -6.68
N ASN A 37 10.22 7.10 -5.79
CA ASN A 37 11.67 7.18 -5.62
C ASN A 37 12.41 6.95 -6.95
N GLY A 38 13.25 7.94 -7.33
CA GLY A 38 14.01 7.92 -8.57
C GLY A 38 13.22 8.35 -9.82
N VAL A 39 12.01 8.88 -9.65
CA VAL A 39 11.18 9.45 -10.72
C VAL A 39 11.13 10.97 -10.56
N ASN A 40 11.23 11.72 -11.66
CA ASN A 40 10.97 13.17 -11.61
C ASN A 40 9.46 13.40 -11.51
N VAL A 41 9.04 14.03 -10.41
CA VAL A 41 7.62 14.27 -10.06
C VAL A 41 7.32 15.74 -9.84
N GLU A 42 8.12 16.66 -10.41
CA GLU A 42 8.02 18.10 -10.19
C GLU A 42 6.64 18.70 -10.55
N THR A 43 5.95 18.08 -11.50
CA THR A 43 4.61 18.52 -11.94
C THR A 43 3.46 17.91 -11.13
N LEU A 44 3.77 17.11 -10.11
CA LEU A 44 2.77 16.37 -9.33
C LEU A 44 2.74 16.85 -7.88
N PHE A 45 1.53 16.93 -7.33
CA PHE A 45 1.28 17.25 -5.93
C PHE A 45 0.57 16.10 -5.21
N SER A 46 0.91 15.91 -3.93
CA SER A 46 0.10 15.13 -3.01
C SER A 46 -1.14 15.93 -2.59
N LEU A 47 -2.31 15.32 -2.67
CA LEU A 47 -3.53 15.81 -2.01
C LEU A 47 -3.66 15.24 -0.59
N GLY A 48 -2.83 14.27 -0.21
CA GLY A 48 -2.75 13.68 1.11
C GLY A 48 -2.77 12.16 1.12
N TYR A 49 -2.50 11.61 2.28
CA TYR A 49 -2.62 10.19 2.55
C TYR A 49 -4.07 9.82 2.87
N LEU A 50 -4.54 8.72 2.29
CA LEU A 50 -5.92 8.27 2.43
C LEU A 50 -6.09 7.11 3.41
N TYR A 51 -5.17 6.16 3.41
CA TYR A 51 -5.20 4.98 4.29
C TYR A 51 -3.86 4.23 4.28
N TYR A 52 -3.71 3.32 5.23
CA TYR A 52 -2.60 2.37 5.23
C TYR A 52 -2.85 1.22 4.25
N GLU A 53 -1.80 0.81 3.53
CA GLU A 53 -1.78 -0.38 2.67
C GLU A 53 -0.79 -1.41 3.23
N PRO A 54 -1.15 -2.15 4.30
CA PRO A 54 -0.23 -3.07 4.95
C PRO A 54 0.40 -4.07 3.99
N LEU A 55 1.68 -4.36 4.21
CA LEU A 55 2.37 -5.48 3.60
C LEU A 55 2.01 -6.77 4.34
N TRP A 56 1.42 -7.69 3.62
CA TRP A 56 1.11 -9.04 4.05
C TRP A 56 2.12 -9.99 3.41
N VAL A 57 2.97 -10.64 4.22
CA VAL A 57 3.88 -11.68 3.76
C VAL A 57 3.35 -13.01 4.24
N PHE A 58 2.72 -13.76 3.33
CA PHE A 58 2.27 -15.11 3.63
C PHE A 58 3.29 -16.13 3.12
N TYR A 59 3.41 -17.24 3.81
CA TYR A 59 4.33 -18.31 3.46
C TYR A 59 3.78 -19.69 3.85
N ARG A 60 4.29 -20.74 3.20
CA ARG A 60 4.01 -22.14 3.54
C ARG A 60 5.19 -22.75 4.28
N GLY A 61 4.90 -23.68 5.17
CA GLY A 61 5.90 -24.44 5.89
C GLY A 61 5.62 -24.59 7.39
N GLY A 62 6.28 -25.57 8.01
CA GLY A 62 6.10 -25.86 9.44
C GLY A 62 6.87 -24.93 10.37
N ARG A 63 7.97 -24.32 9.89
CA ARG A 63 8.80 -23.42 10.67
C ARG A 63 8.21 -22.02 10.68
N GLU A 64 8.29 -21.35 11.81
CA GLU A 64 7.94 -19.95 11.91
C GLU A 64 9.04 -19.06 11.31
N LEU A 65 8.61 -18.09 10.45
CA LEU A 65 9.48 -17.08 9.85
C LEU A 65 9.07 -15.70 10.35
N ASP A 66 10.06 -14.88 10.70
CA ASP A 66 9.86 -13.51 11.21
C ASP A 66 10.77 -12.48 10.53
N ARG A 67 11.66 -12.92 9.64
CA ARG A 67 12.61 -12.08 8.90
C ARG A 67 12.65 -12.44 7.42
N LEU A 68 12.73 -11.42 6.57
CA LEU A 68 12.80 -11.61 5.12
C LEU A 68 14.05 -12.36 4.67
N THR A 69 15.16 -12.29 5.42
CA THR A 69 16.38 -13.08 5.15
C THR A 69 16.14 -14.59 5.11
N GLN A 70 15.09 -15.06 5.81
CA GLN A 70 14.74 -16.50 5.88
C GLN A 70 14.04 -17.00 4.61
N LEU A 71 13.70 -16.09 3.68
CA LEU A 71 13.12 -16.43 2.38
C LEU A 71 14.18 -16.77 1.31
N LYS A 72 15.48 -16.78 1.66
CA LYS A 72 16.52 -17.27 0.75
C LYS A 72 16.25 -18.73 0.35
N GLY A 73 16.44 -19.05 -0.92
CA GLY A 73 16.13 -20.35 -1.49
C GLY A 73 14.67 -20.58 -1.86
N SER A 74 13.78 -19.62 -1.56
CA SER A 74 12.34 -19.76 -1.79
C SER A 74 11.93 -19.19 -3.15
N ARG A 75 10.77 -19.62 -3.63
CA ARG A 75 10.02 -19.02 -4.75
C ARG A 75 9.07 -17.99 -4.16
N ILE A 76 9.28 -16.72 -4.47
CA ILE A 76 8.59 -15.60 -3.84
C ILE A 76 7.76 -14.85 -4.89
N ALA A 77 6.44 -14.81 -4.75
CA ALA A 77 5.57 -13.94 -5.55
C ALA A 77 5.68 -12.50 -5.00
N VAL A 78 6.30 -11.61 -5.78
CA VAL A 78 6.69 -10.26 -5.36
C VAL A 78 5.80 -9.14 -5.95
N GLY A 79 4.68 -9.48 -6.56
CA GLY A 79 3.80 -8.54 -7.25
C GLY A 79 3.97 -8.58 -8.78
N ALA A 80 2.91 -8.21 -9.49
CA ALA A 80 2.90 -8.11 -10.94
C ALA A 80 3.87 -7.02 -11.44
N GLU A 81 4.32 -7.13 -12.67
CA GLU A 81 5.10 -6.06 -13.31
C GLU A 81 4.30 -4.76 -13.39
N GLY A 82 4.96 -3.62 -13.19
CA GLY A 82 4.31 -2.32 -13.15
C GLY A 82 3.52 -2.01 -11.87
N SER A 83 3.45 -2.94 -10.90
CA SER A 83 2.77 -2.69 -9.62
C SER A 83 3.69 -2.02 -8.60
N GLY A 84 3.11 -1.19 -7.73
CA GLY A 84 3.79 -0.66 -6.54
C GLY A 84 4.22 -1.79 -5.58
N THR A 85 3.42 -2.86 -5.48
CA THR A 85 3.75 -4.07 -4.71
C THR A 85 5.13 -4.61 -5.09
N ARG A 86 5.39 -4.79 -6.39
CA ARG A 86 6.67 -5.32 -6.87
C ARG A 86 7.82 -4.39 -6.51
N LYS A 87 7.67 -3.08 -6.73
CA LYS A 87 8.73 -2.11 -6.40
C LYS A 87 9.11 -2.17 -4.93
N LEU A 88 8.13 -2.09 -4.04
CA LEU A 88 8.38 -2.09 -2.59
C LEU A 88 8.83 -3.47 -2.07
N ALA A 89 8.28 -4.56 -2.59
CA ALA A 89 8.71 -5.91 -2.23
C ALA A 89 10.19 -6.14 -2.59
N LEU A 90 10.61 -5.76 -3.80
CA LEU A 90 12.00 -5.87 -4.24
C LEU A 90 12.93 -5.00 -3.38
N GLN A 91 12.55 -3.77 -3.06
CA GLN A 91 13.31 -2.88 -2.19
C GLN A 91 13.53 -3.51 -0.80
N LEU A 92 12.49 -4.07 -0.18
CA LEU A 92 12.60 -4.71 1.13
C LEU A 92 13.43 -5.99 1.08
N LEU A 93 13.26 -6.81 0.05
CA LEU A 93 14.01 -8.05 -0.15
C LEU A 93 15.51 -7.74 -0.37
N GLU A 94 15.85 -6.77 -1.21
CA GLU A 94 17.22 -6.33 -1.48
C GLU A 94 17.90 -5.83 -0.20
N ALA A 95 17.22 -5.01 0.61
CA ALA A 95 17.72 -4.55 1.90
C ALA A 95 18.01 -5.69 2.88
N ASN A 96 17.42 -6.87 2.67
CA ASN A 96 17.67 -8.09 3.42
C ASN A 96 18.63 -9.07 2.72
N GLY A 97 19.28 -8.65 1.64
CA GLY A 97 20.18 -9.51 0.86
C GLY A 97 19.48 -10.70 0.20
N VAL A 98 18.19 -10.52 -0.16
CA VAL A 98 17.39 -11.48 -0.92
C VAL A 98 17.15 -10.92 -2.32
N GLY A 99 17.59 -11.62 -3.33
CA GLY A 99 17.45 -11.21 -4.73
C GLY A 99 17.55 -12.41 -5.66
N ASP A 100 17.58 -12.19 -6.98
CA ASP A 100 17.55 -13.24 -8.02
C ASP A 100 18.63 -14.30 -7.88
N LYS A 101 19.76 -13.96 -7.25
CA LYS A 101 20.84 -14.94 -6.98
C LYS A 101 20.56 -15.85 -5.78
N SER A 102 19.61 -15.48 -4.93
CA SER A 102 19.35 -16.16 -3.65
C SER A 102 17.90 -16.60 -3.48
N ALA A 103 16.99 -16.24 -4.39
CA ALA A 103 15.59 -16.65 -4.40
C ALA A 103 15.02 -16.57 -5.83
N ALA A 104 13.96 -17.31 -6.12
CA ALA A 104 13.22 -17.16 -7.38
C ALA A 104 12.11 -16.13 -7.21
N LEU A 105 12.28 -14.95 -7.81
CA LEU A 105 11.34 -13.82 -7.70
C LEU A 105 10.29 -13.90 -8.83
N LEU A 106 9.06 -14.28 -8.47
CA LEU A 106 7.97 -14.49 -9.43
C LEU A 106 7.17 -13.20 -9.62
N PRO A 107 6.89 -12.77 -10.86
CA PRO A 107 6.11 -11.55 -11.14
C PRO A 107 4.60 -11.81 -11.01
N LEU A 108 4.17 -12.37 -9.89
CA LEU A 108 2.79 -12.70 -9.59
C LEU A 108 2.25 -11.79 -8.49
N GLY A 109 1.02 -11.27 -8.67
CA GLY A 109 0.35 -10.40 -7.71
C GLY A 109 -1.13 -10.75 -7.55
N GLY A 110 -1.81 -10.18 -6.54
CA GLY A 110 -3.23 -10.37 -6.32
C GLY A 110 -3.63 -11.86 -6.24
N LEU A 111 -4.71 -12.22 -6.92
CA LEU A 111 -5.23 -13.60 -6.89
C LEU A 111 -4.29 -14.63 -7.53
N THR A 112 -3.52 -14.25 -8.55
CA THR A 112 -2.54 -15.18 -9.16
C THR A 112 -1.42 -15.58 -8.20
N ALA A 113 -1.00 -14.64 -7.33
CA ALA A 113 -0.05 -14.95 -6.26
C ALA A 113 -0.67 -15.87 -5.20
N VAL A 114 -1.94 -15.66 -4.85
CA VAL A 114 -2.70 -16.53 -3.93
C VAL A 114 -2.76 -17.97 -4.48
N GLU A 115 -3.19 -18.11 -5.73
CA GLU A 115 -3.26 -19.41 -6.40
C GLU A 115 -1.89 -20.13 -6.46
N ALA A 116 -0.82 -19.34 -6.72
CA ALA A 116 0.54 -19.89 -6.75
C ALA A 116 0.98 -20.40 -5.37
N LEU A 117 0.65 -19.68 -4.29
CA LEU A 117 0.95 -20.13 -2.92
C LEU A 117 0.13 -21.37 -2.55
N GLN A 118 -1.18 -21.34 -2.76
CA GLN A 118 -2.08 -22.47 -2.44
C GLN A 118 -1.73 -23.71 -3.24
N GLY A 119 -1.39 -23.53 -4.53
CA GLY A 119 -0.96 -24.62 -5.43
C GLY A 119 0.51 -25.03 -5.26
N SER A 120 1.22 -24.57 -4.23
CA SER A 120 2.64 -24.86 -3.97
C SER A 120 3.58 -24.52 -5.14
N LYS A 121 3.20 -23.57 -6.00
CA LYS A 121 4.04 -22.99 -7.05
C LYS A 121 4.89 -21.83 -6.54
N ALA A 122 4.47 -21.19 -5.43
CA ALA A 122 5.24 -20.23 -4.66
C ALA A 122 5.34 -20.71 -3.21
N ASP A 123 6.42 -20.35 -2.52
CA ASP A 123 6.67 -20.67 -1.12
C ASP A 123 6.30 -19.49 -0.21
N ALA A 124 6.38 -18.28 -0.75
CA ALA A 124 5.94 -17.05 -0.09
C ALA A 124 5.31 -16.07 -1.09
N VAL A 125 4.44 -15.19 -0.59
CA VAL A 125 3.82 -14.13 -1.39
C VAL A 125 3.83 -12.81 -0.63
N PHE A 126 4.05 -11.72 -1.35
CA PHE A 126 3.92 -10.34 -0.91
C PHE A 126 2.63 -9.75 -1.48
N LEU A 127 1.75 -9.30 -0.60
CA LEU A 127 0.53 -8.58 -0.96
C LEU A 127 0.52 -7.24 -0.23
N PHE A 128 0.21 -6.17 -0.94
CA PHE A 128 -0.13 -4.88 -0.32
C PHE A 128 -1.64 -4.65 -0.49
N GLY A 129 -2.23 -4.02 0.50
CA GLY A 129 -3.64 -3.66 0.44
C GLY A 129 -4.35 -3.79 1.79
N SER A 130 -5.62 -3.41 1.80
CA SER A 130 -6.43 -3.48 3.01
C SER A 130 -6.60 -4.91 3.51
N GLY A 131 -6.74 -5.09 4.82
CA GLY A 131 -7.02 -6.40 5.42
C GLY A 131 -8.35 -7.03 4.96
N ARG A 132 -9.17 -6.27 4.23
CA ARG A 132 -10.45 -6.76 3.66
C ARG A 132 -10.35 -7.18 2.20
N SER A 133 -9.17 -7.14 1.58
CA SER A 133 -9.01 -7.62 0.21
C SER A 133 -9.25 -9.14 0.12
N SER A 134 -9.90 -9.59 -0.94
CA SER A 134 -10.21 -11.02 -1.16
C SER A 134 -8.95 -11.89 -1.16
N ALA A 135 -7.84 -11.37 -1.70
CA ALA A 135 -6.55 -12.05 -1.73
C ALA A 135 -5.99 -12.28 -0.31
N VAL A 136 -6.01 -11.25 0.54
CA VAL A 136 -5.55 -11.36 1.95
C VAL A 136 -6.47 -12.29 2.73
N TRP A 137 -7.79 -12.12 2.60
CA TRP A 137 -8.77 -12.96 3.30
C TRP A 137 -8.59 -14.44 2.96
N SER A 138 -8.47 -14.78 1.69
CA SER A 138 -8.33 -16.20 1.30
C SER A 138 -7.08 -16.85 1.90
N LEU A 139 -5.99 -16.10 2.12
CA LEU A 139 -4.78 -16.63 2.73
C LEU A 139 -4.82 -16.65 4.27
N LEU A 140 -5.53 -15.71 4.91
CA LEU A 140 -5.72 -15.73 6.37
C LEU A 140 -6.50 -16.96 6.84
N TYR A 141 -7.36 -17.52 6.00
CA TYR A 141 -8.16 -18.72 6.30
C TYR A 141 -7.61 -20.01 5.63
N ALA A 142 -6.51 -19.91 4.87
CA ALA A 142 -5.96 -21.05 4.16
C ALA A 142 -5.16 -21.99 5.09
N GLU A 143 -5.45 -23.28 5.05
CA GLU A 143 -4.70 -24.28 5.80
C GLU A 143 -3.24 -24.38 5.33
N GLY A 144 -2.32 -24.52 6.27
CA GLY A 144 -0.89 -24.63 5.99
C GLY A 144 -0.22 -23.34 5.49
N VAL A 145 -0.95 -22.23 5.45
CA VAL A 145 -0.43 -20.89 5.18
C VAL A 145 -0.27 -20.13 6.48
N ARG A 146 0.81 -19.37 6.61
CA ARG A 146 1.13 -18.57 7.79
C ARG A 146 1.36 -17.12 7.38
N LEU A 147 0.93 -16.18 8.22
CA LEU A 147 1.25 -14.76 8.11
C LEU A 147 2.55 -14.48 8.88
N MET A 148 3.52 -13.84 8.22
CA MET A 148 4.79 -13.45 8.84
C MET A 148 4.60 -12.20 9.72
N SER A 149 5.04 -12.28 10.96
CA SER A 149 5.19 -11.12 11.83
C SER A 149 6.62 -10.59 11.68
N LEU A 150 6.77 -9.37 11.15
CA LEU A 150 8.07 -8.81 10.79
C LEU A 150 8.81 -8.30 12.03
N SER A 151 9.83 -9.04 12.50
CA SER A 151 10.64 -8.64 13.66
C SER A 151 11.44 -7.35 13.42
N HIS A 152 11.76 -7.03 12.14
CA HIS A 152 12.50 -5.81 11.76
C HIS A 152 11.60 -4.63 11.35
N ALA A 153 10.29 -4.68 11.61
CA ALA A 153 9.36 -3.64 11.16
C ALA A 153 9.72 -2.23 11.63
N GLU A 154 10.21 -2.07 12.86
CA GLU A 154 10.69 -0.78 13.37
C GLU A 154 11.92 -0.29 12.61
N ALA A 155 12.86 -1.18 12.29
CA ALA A 155 14.03 -0.83 11.49
C ALA A 155 13.63 -0.41 10.07
N TYR A 156 12.69 -1.12 9.45
CA TYR A 156 12.16 -0.72 8.13
C TYR A 156 11.50 0.65 8.16
N ALA A 157 10.67 0.95 9.16
CA ALA A 157 10.03 2.26 9.29
C ALA A 157 11.04 3.41 9.47
N ARG A 158 12.21 3.14 10.06
CA ARG A 158 13.29 4.13 10.21
C ARG A 158 14.15 4.27 8.97
N LEU A 159 14.44 3.17 8.28
CA LEU A 159 15.27 3.16 7.08
C LEU A 159 14.50 3.62 5.83
N PHE A 160 13.21 3.40 5.82
CA PHE A 160 12.30 3.76 4.72
C PHE A 160 11.19 4.68 5.24
N PRO A 161 11.38 6.01 5.22
CA PRO A 161 10.44 6.98 5.82
C PRO A 161 9.01 6.94 5.27
N HIS A 162 8.82 6.33 4.09
CA HIS A 162 7.51 6.09 3.50
C HIS A 162 6.77 4.88 4.10
N LEU A 163 7.41 4.13 5.00
CA LEU A 163 6.79 2.99 5.68
C LEU A 163 6.44 3.33 7.12
N ALA A 164 5.25 2.95 7.55
CA ALA A 164 4.82 2.95 8.93
C ALA A 164 4.86 1.53 9.51
N ARG A 165 5.23 1.41 10.79
CA ARG A 165 5.06 0.16 11.54
C ARG A 165 3.61 0.06 12.00
N LEU A 166 2.98 -1.09 11.75
CA LEU A 166 1.61 -1.39 12.19
C LEU A 166 1.58 -2.66 13.06
N THR A 167 0.57 -2.75 13.88
CA THR A 167 0.23 -3.98 14.61
C THR A 167 -1.17 -4.42 14.20
N LEU A 168 -1.29 -5.66 13.75
CA LEU A 168 -2.56 -6.35 13.60
C LEU A 168 -2.84 -7.08 14.91
N PRO A 169 -3.81 -6.64 15.74
CA PRO A 169 -4.08 -7.25 17.02
C PRO A 169 -4.58 -8.68 16.90
N GLN A 170 -4.31 -9.49 17.91
CA GLN A 170 -4.87 -10.82 18.02
C GLN A 170 -6.39 -10.78 17.91
N GLY A 171 -6.96 -11.68 17.10
CA GLY A 171 -8.41 -11.78 16.88
C GLY A 171 -9.05 -10.66 16.05
N ALA A 172 -8.27 -9.65 15.58
CA ALA A 172 -8.82 -8.48 14.90
C ALA A 172 -9.52 -8.79 13.55
N ILE A 173 -9.22 -9.92 12.93
CA ILE A 173 -9.87 -10.39 11.71
C ILE A 173 -11.09 -11.25 12.03
N ASP A 174 -10.92 -12.19 12.98
CA ASP A 174 -11.99 -13.09 13.41
C ASP A 174 -11.77 -13.49 14.87
N MET A 175 -12.57 -12.92 15.77
CA MET A 175 -12.48 -13.20 17.21
C MET A 175 -12.86 -14.64 17.54
N THR A 176 -13.84 -15.21 16.82
CA THR A 176 -14.33 -16.56 17.09
C THR A 176 -13.27 -17.61 16.76
N ARG A 177 -12.53 -17.40 15.67
CA ARG A 177 -11.45 -18.29 15.21
C ARG A 177 -10.09 -17.85 15.73
N ASN A 178 -10.03 -16.74 16.47
CA ASN A 178 -8.80 -16.11 16.96
C ASN A 178 -7.79 -15.86 15.82
N ILE A 179 -8.23 -15.16 14.77
CA ILE A 179 -7.39 -14.79 13.62
C ILE A 179 -7.04 -13.29 13.68
N PRO A 180 -5.74 -12.94 13.70
CA PRO A 180 -4.59 -13.82 13.90
C PRO A 180 -4.57 -14.36 15.36
N HIS A 181 -3.88 -15.46 15.58
CA HIS A 181 -3.81 -16.12 16.90
C HIS A 181 -2.90 -15.37 17.91
N ARG A 182 -2.24 -14.33 17.48
CA ARG A 182 -1.38 -13.41 18.26
C ARG A 182 -1.27 -12.08 17.53
N ASP A 183 -0.73 -11.07 18.19
CA ASP A 183 -0.37 -9.81 17.53
C ASP A 183 0.65 -10.06 16.41
N VAL A 184 0.41 -9.47 15.25
CA VAL A 184 1.28 -9.54 14.08
C VAL A 184 1.80 -8.14 13.76
N THR A 185 3.12 -8.01 13.71
CA THR A 185 3.77 -6.75 13.33
C THR A 185 3.96 -6.70 11.81
N LEU A 186 3.45 -5.64 11.20
CA LEU A 186 3.49 -5.38 9.77
C LEU A 186 4.20 -4.05 9.48
N VAL A 187 4.51 -3.79 8.23
CA VAL A 187 4.87 -2.46 7.71
C VAL A 187 3.88 -2.05 6.64
N SER A 188 3.72 -0.74 6.45
CA SER A 188 2.74 -0.21 5.52
C SER A 188 3.23 1.05 4.85
N PRO A 189 3.27 1.13 3.52
CA PRO A 189 3.15 2.41 2.84
C PRO A 189 1.74 2.98 3.06
N MET A 190 1.55 4.21 2.63
CA MET A 190 0.25 4.86 2.61
C MET A 190 -0.21 5.02 1.16
N ALA A 191 -1.50 4.87 0.92
CA ALA A 191 -2.11 5.29 -0.34
C ALA A 191 -2.16 6.82 -0.35
N THR A 192 -1.52 7.42 -1.36
CA THR A 192 -1.48 8.86 -1.57
C THR A 192 -2.38 9.22 -2.73
N LEU A 193 -3.26 10.19 -2.54
CA LEU A 193 -3.98 10.81 -3.65
C LEU A 193 -3.05 11.84 -4.31
N VAL A 194 -2.71 11.64 -5.56
CA VAL A 194 -1.77 12.46 -6.33
C VAL A 194 -2.51 13.10 -7.49
N ALA A 195 -2.26 14.38 -7.71
CA ALA A 195 -2.84 15.14 -8.80
C ALA A 195 -1.76 15.93 -9.55
N HIS A 196 -2.03 16.29 -10.81
CA HIS A 196 -1.19 17.19 -11.57
C HIS A 196 -1.27 18.61 -10.99
N GLU A 197 -0.19 19.38 -11.06
CA GLU A 197 -0.14 20.76 -10.53
C GLU A 197 -1.18 21.69 -11.18
N SER A 198 -1.59 21.41 -12.42
CA SER A 198 -2.62 22.15 -13.14
C SER A 198 -4.05 21.82 -12.72
N THR A 199 -4.25 20.85 -11.81
CA THR A 199 -5.58 20.44 -11.35
C THR A 199 -6.31 21.61 -10.69
N HIS A 200 -7.52 21.90 -11.18
CA HIS A 200 -8.29 23.07 -10.72
C HIS A 200 -8.58 23.01 -9.22
N PRO A 201 -8.40 24.10 -8.43
CA PRO A 201 -8.58 24.12 -6.97
C PRO A 201 -9.94 23.61 -6.49
N ALA A 202 -11.02 23.88 -7.23
CA ALA A 202 -12.35 23.39 -6.88
C ALA A 202 -12.44 21.86 -6.96
N LEU A 203 -11.73 21.23 -7.92
CA LEU A 203 -11.65 19.77 -8.03
C LEU A 203 -10.85 19.18 -6.86
N VAL A 204 -9.73 19.81 -6.50
CA VAL A 204 -8.93 19.41 -5.32
C VAL A 204 -9.81 19.41 -4.06
N GLN A 205 -10.61 20.45 -3.85
CA GLN A 205 -11.51 20.53 -2.69
C GLN A 205 -12.58 19.44 -2.69
N LEU A 206 -13.21 19.16 -3.83
CA LEU A 206 -14.20 18.09 -3.96
C LEU A 206 -13.60 16.72 -3.66
N LEU A 207 -12.41 16.45 -4.20
CA LEU A 207 -11.68 15.20 -3.94
C LEU A 207 -11.34 15.03 -2.46
N LEU A 208 -10.88 16.10 -1.80
CA LEU A 208 -10.56 16.07 -0.36
C LEU A 208 -11.80 15.88 0.51
N GLN A 209 -12.94 16.48 0.14
CA GLN A 209 -14.22 16.25 0.83
C GLN A 209 -14.67 14.80 0.69
N ALA A 210 -14.65 14.25 -0.54
CA ALA A 210 -14.97 12.86 -0.78
C ALA A 210 -14.01 11.92 -0.03
N ALA A 211 -12.71 12.22 -0.03
CA ALA A 211 -11.72 11.48 0.73
C ALA A 211 -12.00 11.50 2.23
N GLN A 212 -12.42 12.63 2.78
CA GLN A 212 -12.80 12.75 4.19
C GLN A 212 -14.06 11.93 4.52
N GLU A 213 -15.05 11.93 3.64
CA GLU A 213 -16.27 11.15 3.83
C GLU A 213 -16.00 9.64 3.80
N VAL A 214 -15.09 9.19 2.93
CA VAL A 214 -14.80 7.76 2.72
C VAL A 214 -13.80 7.21 3.74
N HIS A 215 -12.78 8.00 4.15
CA HIS A 215 -11.61 7.49 4.86
C HIS A 215 -11.49 7.96 6.33
N SER A 216 -12.43 8.78 6.84
CA SER A 216 -12.35 9.29 8.22
C SER A 216 -12.78 8.29 9.29
N GLU A 217 -13.42 7.20 8.92
CA GLU A 217 -13.87 6.19 9.89
C GLU A 217 -12.71 5.37 10.47
N ALA A 218 -12.97 4.80 11.66
CA ALA A 218 -12.03 3.88 12.28
C ALA A 218 -11.86 2.59 11.44
N GLY A 219 -10.64 2.08 11.41
CA GLY A 219 -10.30 0.79 10.82
C GLY A 219 -9.41 -0.04 11.73
N ILE A 220 -9.05 -1.24 11.30
CA ILE A 220 -8.15 -2.12 12.07
C ILE A 220 -6.82 -1.42 12.36
N PHE A 221 -6.33 -0.59 11.44
CA PHE A 221 -5.02 0.05 11.53
C PHE A 221 -5.09 1.57 11.72
N GLN A 222 -6.26 2.17 11.67
CA GLN A 222 -6.44 3.62 11.74
C GLN A 222 -7.46 4.03 12.79
N ARG A 223 -7.21 5.17 13.42
CA ARG A 223 -8.15 5.81 14.37
C ARG A 223 -9.17 6.65 13.61
N PRO A 224 -10.34 6.94 14.23
CA PRO A 224 -11.29 7.88 13.65
C PRO A 224 -10.62 9.23 13.40
N GLY A 225 -10.79 9.79 12.20
CA GLY A 225 -10.21 11.08 11.80
C GLY A 225 -8.69 11.06 11.54
N GLU A 226 -8.03 9.92 11.53
CA GLU A 226 -6.61 9.82 11.19
C GLU A 226 -6.36 10.10 9.71
N PHE A 227 -7.30 9.75 8.85
CA PHE A 227 -7.27 9.99 7.42
C PHE A 227 -8.54 10.71 6.93
N PRO A 228 -8.49 11.44 5.81
CA PRO A 228 -7.27 11.80 5.07
C PRO A 228 -6.41 12.80 5.86
N ARG A 229 -5.10 12.79 5.61
CA ARG A 229 -4.17 13.73 6.24
C ARG A 229 -3.08 14.19 5.27
N GLY A 230 -2.56 15.40 5.49
CA GLY A 230 -1.42 15.91 4.73
C GLY A 230 -0.20 14.99 4.85
N GLY A 231 0.55 14.85 3.76
CA GLY A 231 1.79 14.09 3.71
C GLY A 231 2.65 14.47 2.52
N GLN A 232 3.97 14.38 2.67
CA GLN A 232 4.96 14.88 1.72
C GLN A 232 6.10 13.86 1.47
N ALA A 233 5.83 12.55 1.61
CA ALA A 233 6.91 11.58 1.49
C ALA A 233 7.55 11.55 0.09
N ASP A 234 6.72 11.51 -0.95
CA ASP A 234 7.17 11.39 -2.34
C ASP A 234 6.86 12.64 -3.18
N PHE A 235 5.82 13.38 -2.80
CA PHE A 235 5.30 14.52 -3.54
C PHE A 235 5.13 15.71 -2.62
N PRO A 236 5.38 16.95 -3.07
CA PRO A 236 5.01 18.14 -2.29
C PRO A 236 3.50 18.17 -2.06
N LEU A 237 3.08 18.63 -0.88
CA LEU A 237 1.66 18.80 -0.59
C LEU A 237 1.11 19.97 -1.41
N SER A 238 -0.02 19.77 -2.08
CA SER A 238 -0.72 20.84 -2.80
C SER A 238 -1.05 22.00 -1.84
N PRO A 239 -0.84 23.27 -2.26
CA PRO A 239 -1.25 24.42 -1.45
C PRO A 239 -2.74 24.43 -1.08
N ASP A 240 -3.60 23.92 -1.94
CA ASP A 240 -5.03 23.79 -1.70
C ASP A 240 -5.33 22.71 -0.66
N ALA A 241 -4.63 21.57 -0.74
CA ALA A 241 -4.72 20.49 0.25
C ALA A 241 -4.18 20.98 1.62
N GLU A 242 -3.08 21.72 1.64
CA GLU A 242 -2.53 22.28 2.88
C GLU A 242 -3.55 23.22 3.57
N ARG A 243 -4.22 24.09 2.79
CA ARG A 243 -5.30 24.95 3.29
C ARG A 243 -6.46 24.14 3.84
N PHE A 244 -6.89 23.10 3.13
CA PHE A 244 -7.97 22.22 3.56
C PHE A 244 -7.67 21.57 4.92
N TYR A 245 -6.48 21.02 5.09
CA TYR A 245 -6.09 20.35 6.35
C TYR A 245 -5.87 21.33 7.51
N LYS A 246 -5.48 22.60 7.24
CA LYS A 246 -5.33 23.63 8.28
C LYS A 246 -6.65 24.30 8.67
N SER A 247 -7.53 24.54 7.71
CA SER A 247 -8.72 25.38 7.91
C SER A 247 -10.03 24.61 7.91
N GLY A 248 -10.02 23.35 7.47
CA GLY A 248 -11.23 22.56 7.27
C GLY A 248 -12.05 23.03 6.06
N LYS A 249 -13.35 22.67 6.04
CA LYS A 249 -14.26 23.08 4.96
C LYS A 249 -14.37 24.60 4.87
N PRO A 250 -14.39 25.18 3.66
CA PRO A 250 -14.62 26.61 3.49
C PRO A 250 -15.91 27.06 4.20
N PHE A 251 -15.87 28.27 4.78
CA PHE A 251 -16.97 28.82 5.58
C PHE A 251 -18.33 28.85 4.86
N LEU A 252 -18.33 28.97 3.53
CA LEU A 252 -19.55 29.00 2.70
C LEU A 252 -20.21 27.63 2.48
N GLN A 253 -19.62 26.54 2.99
CA GLN A 253 -20.13 25.16 2.86
C GLN A 253 -20.39 24.50 4.24
N ARG A 254 -20.40 25.29 5.31
CA ARG A 254 -20.75 24.83 6.67
C ARG A 254 -22.26 24.92 6.93
#